data_996cea288779c625c9fa68d79b78d376
#
_entry.id   996cea288779c625c9fa68d79b78d376
#
_cell.length_a   1.000
_cell.length_b   1.000
_cell.length_c   1.000
_cell.angle_alpha   90.00
_cell.angle_beta   90.00
_cell.angle_gamma   90.00
#
_symmetry.space_group_name_H-M   'P 1'
#
loop_
_entity.id
_entity.type
_entity.pdbx_description
1 polymer ?
#
loop_
_entity_poly.entity_id
_entity_poly.type
_entity_poly.pdbx_seq_one_letter_code
_entity_poly.pdbx_strand_id
1 'polypeptide(L)'
;MIKIMFICHGNICRSPMAEFVMKDMIEKEGLSDRIFVSSSATSTEEIGNPPHRGTRKILDSLGISYDGKYAVQLKKSDYDDYDYLVCMDSYNIRNAARIIGDDPCGKLCKLLDFAGGGDISDPWYTGDFDLTYEDVKRGCEGLLKVLKK
;
A
#
# COMPACT_ATOMS: atom_id res chain seq x y z
N MET A 1 -16.65 3.37 -8.46
CA MET A 1 -15.62 3.61 -7.45
C MET A 1 -14.33 2.90 -7.84
N ILE A 2 -13.22 3.59 -7.78
CA ILE A 2 -11.90 3.00 -8.02
C ILE A 2 -11.42 2.37 -6.71
N LYS A 3 -10.97 1.12 -6.76
CA LYS A 3 -10.52 0.39 -5.57
C LYS A 3 -9.05 0.02 -5.67
N ILE A 4 -8.27 0.45 -4.70
CA ILE A 4 -6.81 0.26 -4.64
C ILE A 4 -6.45 -0.56 -3.41
N MET A 5 -5.62 -1.59 -3.58
CA MET A 5 -5.05 -2.33 -2.46
C MET A 5 -3.53 -2.22 -2.50
N PHE A 6 -2.94 -1.72 -1.42
CA PHE A 6 -1.49 -1.73 -1.25
C PHE A 6 -1.05 -3.04 -0.62
N ILE A 7 0.06 -3.59 -1.08
CA ILE A 7 0.52 -4.93 -0.69
C ILE A 7 1.98 -4.88 -0.30
N CYS A 8 2.32 -5.44 0.86
CA CYS A 8 3.70 -5.68 1.24
C CYS A 8 3.82 -7.05 1.91
N HIS A 9 4.99 -7.39 2.46
CA HIS A 9 5.20 -8.71 3.03
C HIS A 9 4.31 -8.98 4.25
N GLY A 10 4.34 -8.10 5.25
CA GLY A 10 3.65 -8.32 6.54
C GLY A 10 2.41 -7.49 6.78
N ASN A 11 2.15 -6.49 5.97
CA ASN A 11 1.05 -5.54 6.16
C ASN A 11 1.10 -4.80 7.51
N ILE A 12 2.30 -4.52 8.01
CA ILE A 12 2.48 -3.73 9.23
C ILE A 12 3.38 -2.50 9.03
N CYS A 13 4.20 -2.45 7.99
CA CYS A 13 5.11 -1.33 7.75
C CYS A 13 4.71 -0.51 6.52
N ARG A 14 5.10 -0.96 5.32
CA ARG A 14 4.99 -0.18 4.08
C ARG A 14 3.55 -0.04 3.58
N SER A 15 2.81 -1.14 3.49
CA SER A 15 1.47 -1.10 2.91
C SER A 15 0.46 -0.33 3.78
N PRO A 16 0.48 -0.45 5.13
CA PRO A 16 -0.40 0.41 5.92
C PRO A 16 0.00 1.88 5.86
N MET A 17 1.30 2.18 5.77
CA MET A 17 1.75 3.56 5.58
C MET A 17 1.18 4.13 4.28
N ALA A 18 1.29 3.38 3.18
CA ALA A 18 0.75 3.80 1.88
C ALA A 18 -0.76 3.95 1.93
N GLU A 19 -1.46 3.02 2.58
CA GLU A 19 -2.91 3.09 2.73
C GLU A 19 -3.35 4.42 3.35
N PHE A 20 -2.77 4.77 4.50
CA PHE A 20 -3.23 5.94 5.25
C PHE A 20 -2.73 7.25 4.66
N VAL A 21 -1.53 7.27 4.09
CA VAL A 21 -1.03 8.45 3.37
C VAL A 21 -1.90 8.72 2.14
N MET A 22 -2.26 7.67 1.39
CA MET A 22 -3.12 7.82 0.22
C MET A 22 -4.53 8.25 0.60
N LYS A 23 -5.10 7.69 1.67
CA LYS A 23 -6.42 8.11 2.17
C LYS A 23 -6.44 9.59 2.54
N ASP A 24 -5.38 10.07 3.19
CA ASP A 24 -5.27 11.49 3.55
C ASP A 24 -5.21 12.38 2.31
N MET A 25 -4.44 12.01 1.31
CA MET A 25 -4.35 12.75 0.05
C MET A 25 -5.70 12.79 -0.67
N ILE A 26 -6.40 11.64 -0.72
CA ILE A 26 -7.69 11.51 -1.35
C ILE A 26 -8.74 12.39 -0.67
N GLU A 27 -8.73 12.40 0.66
CA GLU A 27 -9.65 13.23 1.45
C GLU A 27 -9.43 14.71 1.17
N LYS A 28 -8.16 15.16 1.16
CA LYS A 28 -7.80 16.54 0.90
C LYS A 28 -8.20 17.01 -0.50
N GLU A 29 -8.25 16.09 -1.45
CA GLU A 29 -8.68 16.37 -2.83
C GLU A 29 -10.19 16.23 -3.04
N GLY A 30 -10.94 15.86 -1.99
CA GLY A 30 -12.39 15.67 -2.09
C GLY A 30 -12.81 14.45 -2.89
N LEU A 31 -11.99 13.41 -2.93
CA LEU A 31 -12.21 12.21 -3.75
C LEU A 31 -12.59 10.97 -2.95
N SER A 32 -12.91 11.12 -1.65
CA SER A 32 -13.17 9.98 -0.75
C SER A 32 -14.38 9.14 -1.17
N ASP A 33 -15.33 9.71 -1.89
CA ASP A 33 -16.51 8.99 -2.41
C ASP A 33 -16.25 8.32 -3.75
N ARG A 34 -15.08 8.51 -4.36
CA ARG A 34 -14.70 7.95 -5.66
C ARG A 34 -13.60 6.91 -5.60
N ILE A 35 -12.78 6.93 -4.56
CA ILE A 35 -11.59 6.08 -4.45
C ILE A 35 -11.59 5.39 -3.09
N PHE A 36 -11.57 4.07 -3.10
CA PHE A 36 -11.47 3.23 -1.91
C PHE A 36 -10.05 2.66 -1.82
N VAL A 37 -9.45 2.70 -0.63
CA VAL A 37 -8.07 2.23 -0.40
C VAL A 37 -8.05 1.25 0.76
N SER A 38 -7.33 0.15 0.58
CA SER A 38 -7.04 -0.81 1.64
C SER A 38 -5.61 -1.32 1.51
N SER A 39 -5.20 -2.23 2.39
CA SER A 39 -3.88 -2.87 2.30
C SER A 39 -3.93 -4.29 2.83
N SER A 40 -2.98 -5.11 2.36
CA SER A 40 -2.87 -6.52 2.78
C SER A 40 -1.42 -7.00 2.71
N ALA A 41 -1.21 -8.23 3.20
CA ALA A 41 0.09 -8.89 3.24
C ALA A 41 0.14 -10.05 2.27
N THR A 42 1.33 -10.34 1.74
CA THR A 42 1.56 -11.60 1.02
C THR A 42 1.79 -12.75 1.98
N SER A 43 2.28 -12.49 3.21
CA SER A 43 2.55 -13.54 4.21
C SER A 43 1.47 -13.59 5.29
N THR A 44 1.55 -14.62 6.14
CA THR A 44 0.66 -14.78 7.30
C THR A 44 1.36 -14.42 8.61
N GLU A 45 2.61 -13.97 8.57
CA GLU A 45 3.46 -13.79 9.75
C GLU A 45 2.90 -12.81 10.77
N GLU A 46 2.24 -11.75 10.29
CA GLU A 46 1.79 -10.64 11.14
C GLU A 46 0.27 -10.48 11.19
N ILE A 47 -0.48 -11.46 10.69
CA ILE A 47 -1.96 -11.38 10.66
C ILE A 47 -2.52 -11.03 12.03
N GLY A 48 -3.40 -10.00 12.07
CA GLY A 48 -4.02 -9.54 13.29
C GLY A 48 -3.24 -8.48 14.05
N ASN A 49 -2.00 -8.20 13.68
CA ASN A 49 -1.17 -7.20 14.35
C ASN A 49 -1.45 -5.80 13.81
N PRO A 50 -1.36 -4.76 14.69
CA PRO A 50 -1.51 -3.37 14.25
C PRO A 50 -0.27 -2.94 13.46
N PRO A 51 -0.31 -1.75 12.83
CA PRO A 51 0.87 -1.20 12.16
C PRO A 51 2.08 -1.14 13.09
N HIS A 52 3.25 -1.38 12.53
CA HIS A 52 4.52 -1.32 13.25
C HIS A 52 4.71 0.05 13.91
N ARG A 53 5.39 0.07 15.06
CA ARG A 53 5.67 1.29 15.82
C ARG A 53 6.26 2.41 14.94
N GLY A 54 7.20 2.07 14.04
CA GLY A 54 7.83 3.03 13.14
C GLY A 54 6.82 3.67 12.18
N THR A 55 5.90 2.89 11.64
CA THR A 55 4.82 3.40 10.79
C THR A 55 3.87 4.28 11.59
N ARG A 56 3.47 3.83 12.79
CA ARG A 56 2.60 4.62 13.66
C ARG A 56 3.21 5.97 13.99
N LYS A 57 4.52 6.00 14.27
CA LYS A 57 5.24 7.25 14.59
C LYS A 57 5.16 8.25 13.44
N ILE A 58 5.35 7.77 12.21
CA ILE A 58 5.22 8.63 11.01
C ILE A 58 3.80 9.16 10.90
N LEU A 59 2.80 8.30 10.97
CA LEU A 59 1.40 8.70 10.82
C LEU A 59 0.96 9.65 11.94
N ASP A 60 1.38 9.39 13.18
CA ASP A 60 1.12 10.28 14.32
C ASP A 60 1.68 11.67 14.08
N SER A 61 2.89 11.77 13.54
CA SER A 61 3.54 13.05 13.24
C SER A 61 2.79 13.85 12.17
N LEU A 62 2.03 13.17 11.31
CA LEU A 62 1.25 13.77 10.25
C LEU A 62 -0.21 14.03 10.66
N GLY A 63 -0.59 13.63 11.86
CA GLY A 63 -1.97 13.74 12.33
C GLY A 63 -2.94 12.82 11.60
N ILE A 64 -2.45 11.70 11.08
CA ILE A 64 -3.26 10.73 10.34
C ILE A 64 -3.64 9.56 11.24
N SER A 65 -4.96 9.30 11.39
CA SER A 65 -5.46 8.17 12.15
C SER A 65 -5.28 6.86 11.38
N TYR A 66 -4.93 5.80 12.12
CA TYR A 66 -4.87 4.43 11.61
C TYR A 66 -5.73 3.49 12.46
N ASP A 67 -6.72 4.04 13.15
CA ASP A 67 -7.58 3.28 14.03
C ASP A 67 -8.27 2.13 13.30
N GLY A 68 -8.29 0.97 13.97
CA GLY A 68 -8.96 -0.21 13.43
C GLY A 68 -8.18 -0.99 12.38
N LYS A 69 -6.94 -0.59 12.08
CA LYS A 69 -6.12 -1.32 11.11
C LYS A 69 -5.39 -2.48 11.78
N TYR A 70 -5.60 -3.67 11.23
CA TYR A 70 -4.87 -4.89 11.60
C TYR A 70 -4.44 -5.59 10.32
N ALA A 71 -3.29 -6.26 10.35
CA ALA A 71 -2.76 -6.96 9.18
C ALA A 71 -3.71 -8.06 8.72
N VAL A 72 -3.97 -8.10 7.42
CA VAL A 72 -4.78 -9.14 6.76
C VAL A 72 -4.01 -9.67 5.56
N GLN A 73 -4.30 -10.90 5.15
CA GLN A 73 -3.62 -11.50 4.01
C GLN A 73 -4.38 -11.22 2.71
N LEU A 74 -3.63 -10.99 1.64
CA LEU A 74 -4.16 -10.92 0.28
C LEU A 74 -4.84 -12.25 -0.06
N LYS A 75 -6.03 -12.18 -0.68
CA LYS A 75 -6.79 -13.35 -1.12
C LYS A 75 -6.90 -13.34 -2.64
N LYS A 76 -7.06 -14.52 -3.24
CA LYS A 76 -7.25 -14.63 -4.69
C LYS A 76 -8.46 -13.83 -5.17
N SER A 77 -9.54 -13.80 -4.39
CA SER A 77 -10.77 -13.06 -4.72
C SER A 77 -10.57 -11.54 -4.74
N ASP A 78 -9.51 -11.02 -4.11
CA ASP A 78 -9.21 -9.60 -4.14
C ASP A 78 -8.91 -9.11 -5.57
N TYR A 79 -8.43 -10.00 -6.43
CA TYR A 79 -8.15 -9.65 -7.82
C TYR A 79 -9.39 -9.10 -8.52
N ASP A 80 -10.54 -9.70 -8.29
CA ASP A 80 -11.79 -9.28 -8.92
C ASP A 80 -12.37 -8.02 -8.29
N ASP A 81 -12.10 -7.82 -6.99
CA ASP A 81 -12.68 -6.72 -6.22
C ASP A 81 -11.94 -5.39 -6.39
N TYR A 82 -10.66 -5.43 -6.77
CA TYR A 82 -9.82 -4.23 -6.84
C TYR A 82 -9.38 -3.92 -8.26
N ASP A 83 -9.19 -2.64 -8.54
CA ASP A 83 -8.72 -2.16 -9.84
C ASP A 83 -7.20 -2.09 -9.89
N TYR A 84 -6.56 -1.83 -8.75
CA TYR A 84 -5.11 -1.72 -8.61
C TYR A 84 -4.63 -2.57 -7.44
N LEU A 85 -3.65 -3.43 -7.69
CA LEU A 85 -2.94 -4.19 -6.67
C LEU A 85 -1.50 -3.69 -6.66
N VAL A 86 -1.18 -2.82 -5.70
CA VAL A 86 0.04 -2.01 -5.71
C VAL A 86 1.01 -2.52 -4.66
N CYS A 87 2.10 -3.12 -5.11
CA CYS A 87 3.15 -3.69 -4.28
C CYS A 87 4.26 -2.68 -4.01
N MET A 88 5.08 -2.95 -3.00
CA MET A 88 6.15 -2.05 -2.61
C MET A 88 7.48 -2.39 -3.31
N ASP A 89 7.71 -3.66 -3.62
CA ASP A 89 8.93 -4.13 -4.24
C ASP A 89 8.69 -5.35 -5.12
N SER A 90 9.75 -5.80 -5.79
CA SER A 90 9.68 -6.93 -6.72
C SER A 90 9.39 -8.27 -6.01
N TYR A 91 9.78 -8.42 -4.73
CA TYR A 91 9.44 -9.62 -3.97
C TYR A 91 7.95 -9.69 -3.69
N ASN A 92 7.33 -8.54 -3.38
CA ASN A 92 5.89 -8.47 -3.19
C ASN A 92 5.16 -8.85 -4.48
N ILE A 93 5.61 -8.37 -5.63
CA ILE A 93 5.03 -8.73 -6.95
C ILE A 93 5.03 -10.24 -7.13
N ARG A 94 6.17 -10.87 -6.89
CA ARG A 94 6.34 -12.32 -7.06
C ARG A 94 5.44 -13.12 -6.14
N ASN A 95 5.40 -12.72 -4.86
CA ASN A 95 4.60 -13.42 -3.87
C ASN A 95 3.10 -13.17 -4.05
N ALA A 96 2.71 -11.96 -4.44
CA ALA A 96 1.31 -11.65 -4.75
C ALA A 96 0.84 -12.46 -5.96
N ALA A 97 1.67 -12.60 -7.00
CA ALA A 97 1.35 -13.39 -8.18
C ALA A 97 1.06 -14.86 -7.83
N ARG A 98 1.76 -15.41 -6.85
CA ARG A 98 1.50 -16.80 -6.39
C ARG A 98 0.12 -16.94 -5.75
N ILE A 99 -0.39 -15.88 -5.14
CA ILE A 99 -1.69 -15.89 -4.46
C ILE A 99 -2.83 -15.68 -5.45
N ILE A 100 -2.72 -14.66 -6.30
CA ILE A 100 -3.79 -14.28 -7.23
C ILE A 100 -3.82 -15.14 -8.50
N GLY A 101 -2.71 -15.78 -8.84
CA GLY A 101 -2.55 -16.50 -10.09
C GLY A 101 -2.23 -15.56 -11.24
N ASP A 102 -2.92 -15.73 -12.38
CA ASP A 102 -2.71 -14.90 -13.55
C ASP A 102 -3.21 -13.47 -13.35
N ASP A 103 -2.59 -12.53 -14.05
CA ASP A 103 -2.96 -11.10 -14.03
C ASP A 103 -3.38 -10.65 -15.46
N PRO A 104 -4.50 -11.16 -15.97
CA PRO A 104 -4.91 -10.85 -17.35
C PRO A 104 -5.26 -9.37 -17.57
N CYS A 105 -5.66 -8.66 -16.51
CA CYS A 105 -6.07 -7.25 -16.60
C CYS A 105 -4.91 -6.29 -16.28
N GLY A 106 -3.73 -6.78 -15.93
CA GLY A 106 -2.58 -5.94 -15.62
C GLY A 106 -2.75 -5.09 -14.38
N LYS A 107 -3.40 -5.64 -13.34
CA LYS A 107 -3.68 -4.90 -12.09
C LYS A 107 -2.49 -4.81 -11.15
N LEU A 108 -1.56 -5.78 -11.23
CA LEU A 108 -0.43 -5.90 -10.32
C LEU A 108 0.71 -4.99 -10.76
N CYS A 109 1.12 -4.07 -9.89
CA CYS A 109 2.17 -3.09 -10.18
C CYS A 109 2.91 -2.71 -8.91
N LYS A 110 3.97 -1.91 -9.04
CA LYS A 110 4.69 -1.35 -7.90
C LYS A 110 4.33 0.11 -7.71
N LEU A 111 4.34 0.57 -6.46
CA LEU A 111 3.99 1.96 -6.15
C LEU A 111 4.92 2.95 -6.85
N LEU A 112 6.23 2.67 -6.86
CA LEU A 112 7.18 3.57 -7.52
C LEU A 112 7.12 3.54 -9.05
N ASP A 113 6.35 2.63 -9.66
CA ASP A 113 6.07 2.70 -11.10
C ASP A 113 5.40 4.04 -11.47
N PHE A 114 4.70 4.64 -10.52
CA PHE A 114 4.06 5.95 -10.71
C PHE A 114 4.99 7.13 -10.43
N ALA A 115 6.24 6.88 -10.08
CA ALA A 115 7.20 7.90 -9.67
C ALA A 115 8.63 7.63 -10.20
N GLY A 116 8.73 7.07 -11.40
CA GLY A 116 10.03 6.84 -12.06
C GLY A 116 10.58 5.44 -11.90
N GLY A 117 9.89 4.55 -11.17
CA GLY A 117 10.29 3.16 -11.01
C GLY A 117 11.11 2.89 -9.76
N GLY A 118 11.36 1.62 -9.49
CA GLY A 118 12.16 1.17 -8.37
C GLY A 118 11.38 0.46 -7.27
N ASP A 119 12.10 0.06 -6.24
CA ASP A 119 11.54 -0.63 -5.07
C ASP A 119 11.60 0.29 -3.85
N ILE A 120 10.60 0.17 -2.98
CA ILE A 120 10.61 0.84 -1.67
C ILE A 120 11.27 -0.12 -0.68
N SER A 121 12.36 0.33 -0.06
CA SER A 121 13.11 -0.46 0.92
C SER A 121 12.24 -0.84 2.11
N ASP A 122 12.43 -2.06 2.60
CA ASP A 122 11.68 -2.56 3.76
C ASP A 122 12.29 -2.02 5.05
N PRO A 123 11.58 -1.15 5.79
CA PRO A 123 12.10 -0.54 7.00
C PRO A 123 12.25 -1.53 8.16
N TRP A 124 11.65 -2.72 8.05
CA TRP A 124 11.90 -3.81 9.00
C TRP A 124 13.38 -4.17 9.05
N TYR A 125 14.06 -4.13 7.89
CA TYR A 125 15.50 -4.43 7.79
C TYR A 125 16.37 -3.20 7.90
N THR A 126 15.98 -2.06 7.30
CA THR A 126 16.80 -0.85 7.29
C THR A 126 16.65 -0.01 8.56
N GLY A 127 15.49 -0.10 9.22
CA GLY A 127 15.14 0.78 10.33
C GLY A 127 14.83 2.22 9.91
N ASP A 128 14.88 2.52 8.61
CA ASP A 128 14.71 3.88 8.09
C ASP A 128 13.28 4.12 7.62
N PHE A 129 12.39 4.41 8.58
CA PHE A 129 10.99 4.70 8.28
C PHE A 129 10.79 6.06 7.60
N ASP A 130 11.70 7.00 7.80
CA ASP A 130 11.63 8.30 7.14
C ASP A 130 11.87 8.18 5.63
N LEU A 131 12.85 7.37 5.22
CA LEU A 131 13.08 7.08 3.80
C LEU A 131 11.88 6.37 3.19
N THR A 132 11.33 5.39 3.90
CA THR A 132 10.13 4.69 3.45
C THR A 132 8.99 5.66 3.21
N TYR A 133 8.78 6.60 4.14
CA TYR A 133 7.73 7.61 4.00
C TYR A 133 7.94 8.49 2.77
N GLU A 134 9.17 8.96 2.54
CA GLU A 134 9.47 9.80 1.38
C GLU A 134 9.14 9.08 0.07
N ASP A 135 9.52 7.80 -0.03
CA ASP A 135 9.23 6.99 -1.22
C ASP A 135 7.74 6.69 -1.36
N VAL A 136 7.05 6.36 -0.27
CA VAL A 136 5.60 6.12 -0.26
C VAL A 136 4.86 7.38 -0.70
N LYS A 137 5.22 8.53 -0.14
CA LYS A 137 4.62 9.82 -0.49
C LYS A 137 4.76 10.11 -1.97
N ARG A 138 5.96 9.95 -2.50
CA ARG A 138 6.27 10.21 -3.91
C ARG A 138 5.46 9.29 -4.83
N GLY A 139 5.38 8.01 -4.48
CA GLY A 139 4.59 7.03 -5.23
C GLY A 139 3.10 7.31 -5.17
N CYS A 140 2.59 7.66 -4.01
CA CYS A 140 1.17 8.00 -3.82
C CYS A 140 0.79 9.26 -4.60
N GLU A 141 1.66 10.28 -4.60
CA GLU A 141 1.45 11.49 -5.39
C GLU A 141 1.35 11.17 -6.89
N GLY A 142 2.24 10.30 -7.39
CA GLY A 142 2.23 9.86 -8.79
C GLY A 142 0.97 9.07 -9.14
N LEU A 143 0.57 8.15 -8.26
CA LEU A 143 -0.65 7.37 -8.45
C LEU A 143 -1.89 8.28 -8.48
N LEU A 144 -1.97 9.22 -7.56
CA LEU A 144 -3.09 10.14 -7.49
C LEU A 144 -3.24 10.96 -8.78
N LYS A 145 -2.14 11.40 -9.37
CA LYS A 145 -2.16 12.11 -10.66
C LYS A 145 -2.77 11.26 -11.77
N VAL A 146 -2.46 9.97 -11.80
CA VAL A 146 -3.04 9.04 -12.77
C VAL A 146 -4.55 8.90 -12.56
N LEU A 147 -4.97 8.78 -11.32
CA LEU A 147 -6.40 8.59 -10.97
C LEU A 147 -7.24 9.84 -11.23
N LYS A 148 -6.65 11.02 -11.20
CA LYS A 148 -7.36 12.29 -11.43
C LYS A 148 -7.59 12.58 -12.92
N LYS A 149 -6.94 11.84 -13.78
CA LYS A 149 -7.17 11.96 -15.25
C LYS A 149 -8.47 11.22 -15.67
#